data_bf135396d057509f006a5a5ebb121329
#
_entry.id   bf135396d057509f006a5a5ebb121329
#
_cell.length_a   1.000
_cell.length_b   1.000
_cell.length_c   1.000
_cell.angle_alpha   90.00
_cell.angle_beta   90.00
_cell.angle_gamma   90.00
#
_symmetry.space_group_name_H-M   'P 1'
#
loop_
_entity.id
_entity.type
_entity.pdbx_description
1 polymer ?
#
loop_
_entity_poly.entity_id
_entity_poly.type
_entity_poly.pdbx_seq_one_letter_code
_entity_poly.pdbx_strand_id
1 'polypeptide(L)'
;MEINGFKLKYSAEELTKKVNNEVREICLIDKNEKEYVDLTDGDKKALDYLVNAAKIMNDVALELDHPLNLIQKQALETLAPGNEYVSNALLLFNFINGVAGYNGLDKDPVEIFEGIHMYKGCNFYPTDLDENEFHEIIIKMLDENKVDEVAKILSSRTVVRRKGDVLEAIDYTEYFSEEFSEIANEIECAAHFTTDNMFKEYLKWQAQALLQNNVEMDILADKHWVKMQNTSLEFTISRENYNDKMTPSVFSNKSLIERLRGVNINPVPKDMLGIRVGIVNKQGTNLLLKFKDKMRELVNKMPCSELYEQKISDGELKQTMVDVDIVALSGDYAMCRGGITLAQNLPNNDKPSLYRGGGRRNVYHRQVRFAGDSEKTKKILINIILKF
;
A
#
# COMPACT_ATOMS: atom_id res chain seq x y z
N MET A 1 -12.43 29.33 -5.05
CA MET A 1 -12.19 28.88 -6.44
C MET A 1 -12.93 27.56 -6.64
N GLU A 2 -13.47 27.35 -7.83
CA GLU A 2 -14.22 26.16 -8.21
C GLU A 2 -13.47 25.39 -9.32
N ILE A 3 -13.38 24.09 -9.20
CA ILE A 3 -12.68 23.21 -10.17
C ILE A 3 -13.62 22.02 -10.44
N ASN A 4 -13.99 21.82 -11.71
CA ASN A 4 -14.95 20.79 -12.15
C ASN A 4 -16.27 20.78 -11.34
N GLY A 5 -16.80 21.96 -10.99
CA GLY A 5 -18.05 22.09 -10.21
C GLY A 5 -17.89 21.92 -8.69
N PHE A 6 -16.68 21.73 -8.18
CA PHE A 6 -16.40 21.60 -6.76
C PHE A 6 -15.58 22.79 -6.25
N LYS A 7 -16.01 23.37 -5.15
CA LYS A 7 -15.34 24.51 -4.54
C LYS A 7 -14.21 24.02 -3.63
N LEU A 8 -13.02 24.63 -3.74
CA LEU A 8 -11.92 24.37 -2.79
C LEU A 8 -12.34 24.73 -1.38
N LYS A 9 -12.09 23.83 -0.42
CA LYS A 9 -12.55 23.92 0.96
C LYS A 9 -11.89 25.07 1.74
N TYR A 10 -10.60 25.29 1.48
CA TYR A 10 -9.79 26.27 2.21
C TYR A 10 -9.65 27.57 1.40
N SER A 11 -9.57 28.72 2.05
CA SER A 11 -9.10 29.96 1.42
C SER A 11 -7.62 29.83 1.03
N ALA A 12 -7.11 30.75 0.20
CA ALA A 12 -5.70 30.71 -0.22
C ALA A 12 -4.74 30.81 0.98
N GLU A 13 -5.06 31.64 1.96
CA GLU A 13 -4.25 31.83 3.16
C GLU A 13 -4.28 30.56 4.06
N GLU A 14 -5.46 30.01 4.30
CA GLU A 14 -5.63 28.78 5.10
C GLU A 14 -4.91 27.59 4.45
N LEU A 15 -5.03 27.46 3.13
CA LEU A 15 -4.39 26.37 2.40
C LEU A 15 -2.86 26.48 2.42
N THR A 16 -2.31 27.68 2.23
CA THR A 16 -0.87 27.94 2.37
C THR A 16 -0.38 27.58 3.77
N LYS A 17 -1.11 28.00 4.80
CA LYS A 17 -0.78 27.67 6.20
C LYS A 17 -0.83 26.16 6.44
N LYS A 18 -1.85 25.47 5.91
CA LYS A 18 -2.03 24.04 6.04
C LYS A 18 -0.89 23.27 5.36
N VAL A 19 -0.55 23.63 4.11
CA VAL A 19 0.56 23.03 3.39
C VAL A 19 1.89 23.20 4.14
N ASN A 20 2.19 24.42 4.60
CA ASN A 20 3.43 24.70 5.32
C ASN A 20 3.52 23.93 6.68
N ASN A 21 2.40 23.64 7.32
CA ASN A 21 2.39 22.96 8.61
C ASN A 21 2.32 21.42 8.48
N GLU A 22 1.66 20.89 7.47
CA GLU A 22 1.28 19.48 7.38
C GLU A 22 2.01 18.74 6.26
N VAL A 23 2.18 19.38 5.09
CA VAL A 23 2.88 18.76 3.96
C VAL A 23 4.38 18.77 4.25
N ARG A 24 4.96 17.60 4.36
CA ARG A 24 6.40 17.43 4.58
C ARG A 24 7.03 16.96 3.28
N GLU A 25 8.14 17.59 2.93
CA GLU A 25 8.98 17.06 1.87
C GLU A 25 9.52 15.69 2.33
N ILE A 26 9.10 14.65 1.62
CA ILE A 26 9.81 13.37 1.69
C ILE A 26 11.13 13.61 0.98
N CYS A 27 12.24 13.33 1.65
CA CYS A 27 13.56 13.43 1.04
C CYS A 27 13.63 12.47 -0.14
N LEU A 28 13.50 12.99 -1.35
CA LEU A 28 13.69 12.23 -2.57
C LEU A 28 15.19 11.90 -2.71
N ILE A 29 15.50 10.70 -3.17
CA ILE A 29 16.88 10.36 -3.48
C ILE A 29 17.31 11.16 -4.72
N ASP A 30 18.32 12.00 -4.54
CA ASP A 30 18.98 12.67 -5.66
C ASP A 30 19.77 11.63 -6.47
N LYS A 31 19.70 11.74 -7.81
CA LYS A 31 20.52 10.91 -8.72
C LYS A 31 22.03 11.10 -8.55
N ASN A 32 22.45 12.09 -7.76
CA ASN A 32 23.83 12.32 -7.35
C ASN A 32 24.22 11.58 -6.05
N GLU A 33 23.25 11.03 -5.31
CA GLU A 33 23.54 10.26 -4.11
C GLU A 33 24.26 8.96 -4.44
N LYS A 34 25.13 8.56 -3.51
CA LYS A 34 26.01 7.41 -3.70
C LYS A 34 25.22 6.13 -4.00
N GLU A 35 24.12 5.91 -3.33
CA GLU A 35 23.27 4.72 -3.48
C GLU A 35 22.76 4.59 -4.91
N TYR A 36 22.35 5.70 -5.56
CA TYR A 36 21.96 5.72 -6.96
C TYR A 36 23.15 5.61 -7.92
N VAL A 37 24.23 6.35 -7.63
CA VAL A 37 25.45 6.35 -8.47
C VAL A 37 26.07 4.96 -8.56
N ASP A 38 26.09 4.23 -7.45
CA ASP A 38 26.67 2.89 -7.34
C ASP A 38 25.83 1.78 -8.02
N LEU A 39 24.61 2.09 -8.48
CA LEU A 39 23.81 1.14 -9.26
C LEU A 39 24.46 0.87 -10.62
N THR A 40 24.33 -0.37 -11.10
CA THR A 40 24.66 -0.69 -12.48
C THR A 40 23.74 0.03 -13.46
N ASP A 41 24.17 0.23 -14.70
CA ASP A 41 23.30 0.82 -15.73
C ASP A 41 22.03 0.01 -15.97
N GLY A 42 22.11 -1.32 -15.82
CA GLY A 42 20.97 -2.21 -15.86
C GLY A 42 19.98 -1.96 -14.72
N ASP A 43 20.48 -1.84 -13.47
CA ASP A 43 19.62 -1.59 -12.31
C ASP A 43 19.03 -0.17 -12.33
N LYS A 44 19.73 0.84 -12.87
CA LYS A 44 19.16 2.18 -13.10
C LYS A 44 17.98 2.14 -14.05
N LYS A 45 18.10 1.40 -15.16
CA LYS A 45 16.98 1.20 -16.10
C LYS A 45 15.83 0.42 -15.45
N ALA A 46 16.15 -0.65 -14.71
CA ALA A 46 15.15 -1.41 -13.97
C ALA A 46 14.38 -0.51 -12.98
N LEU A 47 15.09 0.37 -12.28
CA LEU A 47 14.49 1.34 -11.36
C LEU A 47 13.50 2.28 -12.06
N ASP A 48 13.85 2.81 -13.24
CA ASP A 48 12.96 3.69 -14.01
C ASP A 48 11.66 2.96 -14.39
N TYR A 49 11.72 1.72 -14.84
CA TYR A 49 10.54 0.89 -15.14
C TYR A 49 9.69 0.63 -13.88
N LEU A 50 10.31 0.28 -12.75
CA LEU A 50 9.57 0.07 -11.50
C LEU A 50 8.89 1.34 -10.98
N VAL A 51 9.49 2.51 -11.18
CA VAL A 51 8.88 3.81 -10.86
C VAL A 51 7.68 4.08 -11.78
N ASN A 52 7.76 3.72 -13.06
CA ASN A 52 6.61 3.84 -13.98
C ASN A 52 5.46 2.91 -13.54
N ALA A 53 5.76 1.65 -13.22
CA ALA A 53 4.76 0.73 -12.65
C ALA A 53 4.08 1.33 -11.39
N ALA A 54 4.85 1.99 -10.52
CA ALA A 54 4.31 2.64 -9.32
C ALA A 54 3.39 3.81 -9.65
N LYS A 55 3.67 4.59 -10.69
CA LYS A 55 2.79 5.70 -11.12
C LYS A 55 1.44 5.18 -11.62
N ILE A 56 1.44 4.16 -12.48
CA ILE A 56 0.20 3.55 -12.98
C ILE A 56 -0.61 2.95 -11.83
N MET A 57 0.06 2.22 -10.92
CA MET A 57 -0.59 1.67 -9.75
C MET A 57 -1.20 2.75 -8.83
N ASN A 58 -0.60 3.95 -8.77
CA ASN A 58 -1.19 5.03 -8.00
C ASN A 58 -2.53 5.49 -8.58
N ASP A 59 -2.66 5.53 -9.90
CA ASP A 59 -3.91 5.91 -10.55
C ASP A 59 -4.99 4.83 -10.36
N VAL A 60 -4.63 3.55 -10.41
CA VAL A 60 -5.51 2.43 -10.01
C VAL A 60 -6.01 2.62 -8.58
N ALA A 61 -5.12 2.90 -7.65
CA ALA A 61 -5.49 3.08 -6.25
C ALA A 61 -6.33 4.34 -6.02
N LEU A 62 -6.03 5.44 -6.70
CA LEU A 62 -6.83 6.67 -6.65
C LEU A 62 -8.26 6.41 -7.14
N GLU A 63 -8.44 5.62 -8.20
CA GLU A 63 -9.77 5.24 -8.68
C GLU A 63 -10.50 4.34 -7.69
N LEU A 64 -9.83 3.35 -7.10
CA LEU A 64 -10.41 2.49 -6.08
C LEU A 64 -10.80 3.24 -4.79
N ASP A 65 -10.11 4.34 -4.49
CA ASP A 65 -10.33 5.09 -3.26
C ASP A 65 -11.54 6.04 -3.36
N HIS A 66 -11.60 6.87 -4.43
CA HIS A 66 -12.68 7.84 -4.59
C HIS A 66 -12.94 8.16 -6.08
N PRO A 67 -14.21 8.20 -6.54
CA PRO A 67 -14.56 8.38 -7.95
C PRO A 67 -14.11 9.73 -8.54
N LEU A 68 -13.86 10.73 -7.70
CA LEU A 68 -13.40 12.05 -8.15
C LEU A 68 -11.86 12.19 -8.18
N ASN A 69 -11.11 11.23 -7.67
CA ASN A 69 -9.67 11.38 -7.52
C ASN A 69 -8.96 11.66 -8.84
N LEU A 70 -9.16 10.83 -9.86
CA LEU A 70 -8.45 10.97 -11.13
C LEU A 70 -8.82 12.26 -11.87
N ILE A 71 -10.11 12.58 -11.94
CA ILE A 71 -10.59 13.78 -12.65
C ILE A 71 -10.13 15.06 -11.94
N GLN A 72 -10.10 15.09 -10.61
CA GLN A 72 -9.64 16.24 -9.86
C GLN A 72 -8.11 16.35 -9.85
N LYS A 73 -7.38 15.23 -9.82
CA LYS A 73 -5.92 15.21 -10.00
C LYS A 73 -5.53 15.87 -11.31
N GLN A 74 -6.11 15.43 -12.43
CA GLN A 74 -5.84 15.99 -13.74
C GLN A 74 -6.15 17.49 -13.83
N ALA A 75 -7.27 17.93 -13.24
CA ALA A 75 -7.63 19.35 -13.22
C ALA A 75 -6.67 20.17 -12.37
N LEU A 76 -6.28 19.69 -11.19
CA LEU A 76 -5.30 20.36 -10.33
C LEU A 76 -3.94 20.45 -11.03
N GLU A 77 -3.44 19.38 -11.63
CA GLU A 77 -2.18 19.37 -12.39
C GLU A 77 -2.19 20.34 -13.57
N THR A 78 -3.33 20.46 -14.27
CA THR A 78 -3.48 21.37 -15.41
C THR A 78 -3.50 22.83 -14.96
N LEU A 79 -4.14 23.15 -13.84
CA LEU A 79 -4.37 24.51 -13.36
C LEU A 79 -3.27 25.03 -12.41
N ALA A 80 -2.44 24.14 -11.86
CA ALA A 80 -1.38 24.51 -10.91
C ALA A 80 -0.28 25.41 -11.52
N PRO A 81 0.18 25.23 -12.78
CA PRO A 81 1.23 26.06 -13.32
C PRO A 81 0.87 27.56 -13.30
N GLY A 82 1.65 28.36 -12.58
CA GLY A 82 1.44 29.81 -12.45
C GLY A 82 0.31 30.23 -11.49
N ASN A 83 -0.32 29.27 -10.79
CA ASN A 83 -1.36 29.54 -9.82
C ASN A 83 -1.00 28.91 -8.46
N GLU A 84 -0.44 29.71 -7.55
CA GLU A 84 0.01 29.25 -6.22
C GLU A 84 -1.10 28.60 -5.39
N TYR A 85 -2.32 29.13 -5.47
CA TYR A 85 -3.45 28.57 -4.74
C TYR A 85 -3.78 27.15 -5.17
N VAL A 86 -3.80 26.90 -6.50
CA VAL A 86 -4.02 25.54 -7.03
C VAL A 86 -2.80 24.64 -6.82
N SER A 87 -1.59 25.20 -6.90
CA SER A 87 -0.36 24.45 -6.59
C SER A 87 -0.38 23.92 -5.15
N ASN A 88 -0.82 24.74 -4.20
CA ASN A 88 -0.97 24.32 -2.81
C ASN A 88 -2.08 23.25 -2.63
N ALA A 89 -3.18 23.35 -3.41
CA ALA A 89 -4.21 22.31 -3.40
C ALA A 89 -3.67 20.98 -3.96
N LEU A 90 -2.88 21.04 -5.03
CA LEU A 90 -2.22 19.86 -5.60
C LEU A 90 -1.19 19.25 -4.63
N LEU A 91 -0.41 20.06 -3.93
CA LEU A 91 0.52 19.59 -2.89
C LEU A 91 -0.23 18.86 -1.78
N LEU A 92 -1.34 19.42 -1.30
CA LEU A 92 -2.16 18.77 -0.28
C LEU A 92 -2.80 17.48 -0.81
N PHE A 93 -3.32 17.48 -2.06
CA PHE A 93 -3.84 16.30 -2.72
C PHE A 93 -2.80 15.17 -2.79
N ASN A 94 -1.58 15.49 -3.25
CA ASN A 94 -0.50 14.52 -3.34
C ASN A 94 -0.07 13.99 -1.95
N PHE A 95 -0.12 14.84 -0.92
CA PHE A 95 0.23 14.46 0.44
C PHE A 95 -0.75 13.46 1.05
N ILE A 96 -2.06 13.66 0.85
CA ILE A 96 -3.10 12.74 1.33
C ILE A 96 -3.44 11.63 0.31
N ASN A 97 -2.88 11.72 -0.88
CA ASN A 97 -3.11 10.85 -2.04
C ASN A 97 -4.61 10.73 -2.38
N GLY A 98 -5.27 11.88 -2.61
CA GLY A 98 -6.68 11.93 -2.99
C GLY A 98 -7.38 13.25 -2.68
N VAL A 99 -8.69 13.32 -3.01
CA VAL A 99 -9.54 14.48 -2.71
C VAL A 99 -9.96 14.55 -1.22
N ALA A 100 -9.94 13.40 -0.54
CA ALA A 100 -10.19 13.25 0.88
C ALA A 100 -9.32 12.14 1.46
N GLY A 101 -8.81 12.31 2.67
CA GLY A 101 -7.91 11.36 3.32
C GLY A 101 -7.61 11.78 4.76
N TYR A 102 -6.44 11.39 5.25
CA TYR A 102 -5.98 11.75 6.59
C TYR A 102 -4.65 12.48 6.53
N ASN A 103 -4.41 13.43 7.45
CA ASN A 103 -3.05 13.88 7.65
C ASN A 103 -2.21 12.74 8.26
N GLY A 104 -0.94 12.67 7.89
CA GLY A 104 -0.08 11.53 8.25
C GLY A 104 0.32 11.44 9.73
N LEU A 105 0.08 12.49 10.53
CA LEU A 105 0.53 12.57 11.93
C LEU A 105 -0.59 12.32 12.92
N ASP A 106 -1.66 13.11 12.83
CA ASP A 106 -2.73 13.15 13.82
C ASP A 106 -3.94 12.32 13.39
N LYS A 107 -3.92 11.83 12.15
CA LYS A 107 -5.03 11.10 11.51
C LYS A 107 -6.32 11.90 11.45
N ASP A 108 -6.20 13.23 11.42
CA ASP A 108 -7.34 14.10 11.22
C ASP A 108 -7.82 14.00 9.77
N PRO A 109 -9.14 13.98 9.54
CA PRO A 109 -9.69 14.00 8.20
C PRO A 109 -9.31 15.28 7.45
N VAL A 110 -8.86 15.13 6.23
CA VAL A 110 -8.53 16.24 5.32
C VAL A 110 -9.35 16.08 4.05
N GLU A 111 -9.99 17.14 3.63
CA GLU A 111 -10.78 17.22 2.41
C GLU A 111 -10.29 18.40 1.59
N ILE A 112 -10.11 18.22 0.29
CA ILE A 112 -9.64 19.29 -0.62
C ILE A 112 -10.80 20.20 -1.04
N PHE A 113 -11.97 19.62 -1.23
CA PHE A 113 -13.17 20.31 -1.74
C PHE A 113 -14.30 20.30 -0.71
N GLU A 114 -15.14 21.32 -0.74
CA GLU A 114 -16.32 21.41 0.12
C GLU A 114 -17.30 20.25 -0.18
N GLY A 115 -17.74 19.56 0.87
CA GLY A 115 -18.73 18.49 0.77
C GLY A 115 -18.22 17.16 0.20
N ILE A 116 -16.92 17.05 -0.04
CA ILE A 116 -16.30 15.79 -0.45
C ILE A 116 -15.72 15.09 0.77
N HIS A 117 -16.06 13.82 0.96
CA HIS A 117 -15.59 13.01 2.09
C HIS A 117 -15.26 11.60 1.65
N MET A 118 -14.50 10.89 2.48
CA MET A 118 -14.24 9.46 2.28
C MET A 118 -15.53 8.65 2.44
N TYR A 119 -15.76 7.72 1.51
CA TYR A 119 -16.86 6.75 1.61
C TYR A 119 -16.44 5.52 2.42
N LYS A 120 -17.38 4.90 3.13
CA LYS A 120 -17.12 3.65 3.90
C LYS A 120 -16.64 2.50 3.03
N GLY A 121 -17.17 2.38 1.83
CA GLY A 121 -16.79 1.38 0.84
C GLY A 121 -15.75 1.88 -0.16
N CYS A 122 -15.16 3.07 0.05
CA CYS A 122 -14.36 3.74 -0.96
C CYS A 122 -15.09 3.79 -2.31
N ASN A 123 -14.40 3.62 -3.43
CA ASN A 123 -15.01 3.37 -4.73
C ASN A 123 -15.00 1.88 -5.12
N PHE A 124 -14.71 1.00 -4.16
CA PHE A 124 -14.94 -0.45 -4.36
C PHE A 124 -16.42 -0.75 -4.53
N TYR A 125 -17.28 0.03 -3.87
CA TYR A 125 -18.73 -0.09 -3.88
C TYR A 125 -19.37 1.20 -4.43
N PRO A 126 -20.64 1.14 -4.90
CA PRO A 126 -21.39 2.34 -5.21
C PRO A 126 -21.39 3.32 -4.03
N THR A 127 -21.09 4.58 -4.29
CA THR A 127 -20.93 5.61 -3.24
C THR A 127 -22.23 6.00 -2.55
N ASP A 128 -23.37 5.71 -3.18
CA ASP A 128 -24.73 5.90 -2.66
C ASP A 128 -25.23 4.70 -1.83
N LEU A 129 -24.45 3.62 -1.75
CA LEU A 129 -24.84 2.40 -1.04
C LEU A 129 -24.55 2.55 0.46
N ASP A 130 -25.58 2.46 1.29
CA ASP A 130 -25.40 2.38 2.74
C ASP A 130 -25.33 0.92 3.24
N GLU A 131 -24.93 0.74 4.51
CA GLU A 131 -24.74 -0.59 5.10
C GLU A 131 -26.04 -1.40 5.19
N ASN A 132 -27.17 -0.75 5.46
CA ASN A 132 -28.45 -1.45 5.60
C ASN A 132 -28.95 -1.95 4.24
N GLU A 133 -28.92 -1.09 3.23
CA GLU A 133 -29.23 -1.44 1.85
C GLU A 133 -28.30 -2.56 1.36
N PHE A 134 -27.01 -2.46 1.64
CA PHE A 134 -26.04 -3.50 1.30
C PHE A 134 -26.44 -4.86 1.90
N HIS A 135 -26.77 -4.90 3.19
CA HIS A 135 -27.20 -6.14 3.84
C HIS A 135 -28.49 -6.69 3.26
N GLU A 136 -29.47 -5.83 2.97
CA GLU A 136 -30.75 -6.23 2.38
C GLU A 136 -30.57 -6.83 0.99
N ILE A 137 -29.73 -6.20 0.14
CA ILE A 137 -29.43 -6.73 -1.20
C ILE A 137 -28.75 -8.09 -1.10
N ILE A 138 -27.73 -8.26 -0.23
CA ILE A 138 -27.06 -9.54 -0.05
C ILE A 138 -28.02 -10.63 0.44
N ILE A 139 -28.91 -10.31 1.40
CA ILE A 139 -29.95 -11.25 1.87
C ILE A 139 -30.89 -11.65 0.73
N LYS A 140 -31.39 -10.67 -0.03
CA LYS A 140 -32.27 -10.93 -1.19
C LYS A 140 -31.57 -11.81 -2.23
N MET A 141 -30.30 -11.54 -2.55
CA MET A 141 -29.55 -12.36 -3.50
C MET A 141 -29.37 -13.81 -3.02
N LEU A 142 -29.13 -14.01 -1.71
CA LEU A 142 -29.07 -15.36 -1.11
C LEU A 142 -30.44 -16.08 -1.18
N ASP A 143 -31.55 -15.37 -0.95
CA ASP A 143 -32.91 -15.92 -1.08
C ASP A 143 -33.24 -16.33 -2.53
N GLU A 144 -32.65 -15.61 -3.50
CA GLU A 144 -32.74 -15.92 -4.94
C GLU A 144 -31.72 -17.00 -5.38
N ASN A 145 -31.01 -17.63 -4.45
CA ASN A 145 -29.97 -18.65 -4.69
C ASN A 145 -28.79 -18.17 -5.56
N LYS A 146 -28.44 -16.87 -5.51
CA LYS A 146 -27.31 -16.25 -6.20
C LYS A 146 -26.03 -16.32 -5.34
N VAL A 147 -25.67 -17.53 -4.90
CA VAL A 147 -24.60 -17.76 -3.93
C VAL A 147 -23.22 -17.37 -4.50
N ASP A 148 -22.97 -17.73 -5.77
CA ASP A 148 -21.68 -17.45 -6.42
C ASP A 148 -21.48 -15.94 -6.66
N GLU A 149 -22.53 -15.21 -7.01
CA GLU A 149 -22.50 -13.76 -7.17
C GLU A 149 -22.22 -13.06 -5.83
N VAL A 150 -22.88 -13.50 -4.76
CA VAL A 150 -22.62 -13.00 -3.39
C VAL A 150 -21.19 -13.29 -2.97
N ALA A 151 -20.65 -14.48 -3.27
CA ALA A 151 -19.26 -14.80 -2.97
C ALA A 151 -18.29 -13.86 -3.68
N LYS A 152 -18.55 -13.50 -4.95
CA LYS A 152 -17.73 -12.53 -5.70
C LYS A 152 -17.88 -11.12 -5.12
N ILE A 153 -19.09 -10.68 -4.76
CA ILE A 153 -19.30 -9.36 -4.12
C ILE A 153 -18.52 -9.24 -2.81
N LEU A 154 -18.44 -10.30 -2.03
CA LEU A 154 -17.73 -10.35 -0.75
C LEU A 154 -16.26 -10.80 -0.84
N SER A 155 -15.74 -10.94 -2.05
CA SER A 155 -14.32 -11.21 -2.33
C SER A 155 -13.48 -9.94 -2.25
N SER A 156 -12.20 -10.07 -1.87
CA SER A 156 -11.29 -8.93 -1.71
C SER A 156 -10.84 -8.28 -3.02
N ARG A 157 -11.03 -8.91 -4.18
CA ARG A 157 -10.39 -8.53 -5.45
C ARG A 157 -11.38 -8.19 -6.55
N THR A 158 -12.48 -7.59 -6.16
CA THR A 158 -13.54 -7.17 -7.07
C THR A 158 -13.98 -5.74 -6.80
N VAL A 159 -14.36 -5.03 -7.84
CA VAL A 159 -15.11 -3.78 -7.79
C VAL A 159 -16.59 -4.13 -7.88
N VAL A 160 -17.43 -3.52 -7.06
CA VAL A 160 -18.87 -3.78 -7.01
C VAL A 160 -19.61 -2.60 -7.63
N ARG A 161 -20.58 -2.88 -8.50
CA ARG A 161 -21.40 -1.85 -9.16
C ARG A 161 -22.87 -2.23 -9.08
N ARG A 162 -23.78 -1.24 -9.25
CA ARG A 162 -25.21 -1.50 -9.34
C ARG A 162 -25.58 -2.10 -10.70
N LYS A 163 -26.44 -3.12 -10.67
CA LYS A 163 -27.07 -3.71 -11.86
C LYS A 163 -28.57 -3.85 -11.62
N GLY A 164 -29.33 -2.78 -11.88
CA GLY A 164 -30.71 -2.69 -11.47
C GLY A 164 -30.85 -2.76 -9.94
N ASP A 165 -31.65 -3.71 -9.45
CA ASP A 165 -31.93 -3.90 -8.01
C ASP A 165 -30.90 -4.81 -7.30
N VAL A 166 -29.84 -5.22 -7.99
CA VAL A 166 -28.79 -6.10 -7.44
C VAL A 166 -27.41 -5.45 -7.59
N LEU A 167 -26.42 -6.08 -6.95
CA LEU A 167 -25.02 -5.74 -7.11
C LEU A 167 -24.33 -6.76 -8.02
N GLU A 168 -23.40 -6.29 -8.83
CA GLU A 168 -22.53 -7.09 -9.67
C GLU A 168 -21.07 -6.84 -9.29
N ALA A 169 -20.30 -7.91 -9.15
CA ALA A 169 -18.88 -7.83 -8.88
C ALA A 169 -18.08 -8.05 -10.17
N ILE A 170 -17.13 -7.16 -10.44
CA ILE A 170 -16.19 -7.20 -11.56
C ILE A 170 -14.82 -7.48 -10.99
N ASP A 171 -14.11 -8.49 -11.50
CA ASP A 171 -12.74 -8.82 -11.05
C ASP A 171 -11.78 -7.65 -11.37
N TYR A 172 -10.76 -7.43 -10.53
CA TYR A 172 -9.79 -6.38 -10.77
C TYR A 172 -9.03 -6.57 -12.10
N THR A 173 -8.78 -7.80 -12.52
CA THR A 173 -8.12 -8.08 -13.81
C THR A 173 -8.98 -7.77 -15.01
N GLU A 174 -10.30 -7.75 -14.85
CA GLU A 174 -11.25 -7.30 -15.86
C GLU A 174 -11.41 -5.78 -15.82
N TYR A 175 -11.62 -5.22 -14.62
CA TYR A 175 -11.88 -3.80 -14.42
C TYR A 175 -10.66 -2.92 -14.74
N PHE A 176 -9.45 -3.37 -14.41
CA PHE A 176 -8.16 -2.70 -14.65
C PHE A 176 -7.29 -3.47 -15.65
N SER A 177 -7.89 -4.09 -16.66
CA SER A 177 -7.16 -4.98 -17.58
C SER A 177 -6.02 -4.28 -18.32
N GLU A 178 -6.21 -3.01 -18.70
CA GLU A 178 -5.20 -2.22 -19.41
C GLU A 178 -4.08 -1.83 -18.44
N GLU A 179 -4.40 -1.27 -17.29
CA GLU A 179 -3.45 -0.83 -16.27
C GLU A 179 -2.63 -2.00 -15.73
N PHE A 180 -3.25 -3.14 -15.44
CA PHE A 180 -2.53 -4.31 -14.95
C PHE A 180 -1.60 -4.91 -16.00
N SER A 181 -2.00 -4.88 -17.27
CA SER A 181 -1.16 -5.31 -18.38
C SER A 181 0.06 -4.38 -18.55
N GLU A 182 -0.15 -3.06 -18.44
CA GLU A 182 0.92 -2.08 -18.52
C GLU A 182 1.88 -2.19 -17.32
N ILE A 183 1.36 -2.27 -16.08
CA ILE A 183 2.17 -2.47 -14.88
C ILE A 183 3.00 -3.76 -14.98
N ALA A 184 2.39 -4.86 -15.42
CA ALA A 184 3.10 -6.13 -15.57
C ALA A 184 4.22 -6.04 -16.61
N ASN A 185 3.98 -5.36 -17.74
CA ASN A 185 5.00 -5.10 -18.74
C ASN A 185 6.17 -4.27 -18.19
N GLU A 186 5.90 -3.21 -17.44
CA GLU A 186 6.93 -2.40 -16.78
C GLU A 186 7.77 -3.25 -15.81
N ILE A 187 7.14 -4.13 -15.03
CA ILE A 187 7.84 -5.05 -14.12
C ILE A 187 8.68 -6.07 -14.90
N GLU A 188 8.19 -6.61 -16.02
CA GLU A 188 8.94 -7.55 -16.87
C GLU A 188 10.12 -6.85 -17.55
N CYS A 189 9.96 -5.59 -18.00
CA CYS A 189 11.06 -4.78 -18.50
C CYS A 189 12.12 -4.57 -17.40
N ALA A 190 11.73 -4.25 -16.20
CA ALA A 190 12.65 -4.16 -15.08
C ALA A 190 13.38 -5.48 -14.83
N ALA A 191 12.69 -6.61 -14.88
CA ALA A 191 13.28 -7.94 -14.76
C ALA A 191 14.28 -8.25 -15.90
N HIS A 192 14.06 -7.70 -17.09
CA HIS A 192 15.00 -7.86 -18.20
C HIS A 192 16.31 -7.10 -17.94
N PHE A 193 16.24 -5.88 -17.42
CA PHE A 193 17.41 -5.01 -17.26
C PHE A 193 18.20 -5.24 -15.97
N THR A 194 17.56 -5.66 -14.86
CA THR A 194 18.30 -5.90 -13.62
C THR A 194 19.37 -6.97 -13.78
N THR A 195 20.51 -6.75 -13.15
CA THR A 195 21.66 -7.68 -13.15
C THR A 195 21.56 -8.75 -12.07
N ASP A 196 20.65 -8.61 -11.11
CA ASP A 196 20.44 -9.56 -10.02
C ASP A 196 19.43 -10.64 -10.38
N ASN A 197 19.89 -11.90 -10.43
CA ASN A 197 19.04 -13.02 -10.83
C ASN A 197 17.91 -13.34 -9.84
N MET A 198 18.13 -13.14 -8.53
CA MET A 198 17.07 -13.37 -7.53
C MET A 198 15.98 -12.32 -7.66
N PHE A 199 16.37 -11.06 -7.85
CA PHE A 199 15.45 -9.96 -8.06
C PHE A 199 14.69 -10.14 -9.38
N LYS A 200 15.37 -10.53 -10.45
CA LYS A 200 14.75 -10.85 -11.75
C LYS A 200 13.64 -11.90 -11.63
N GLU A 201 13.93 -13.03 -10.97
CA GLU A 201 12.94 -14.09 -10.78
C GLU A 201 11.76 -13.61 -9.92
N TYR A 202 12.03 -12.86 -8.86
CA TYR A 202 10.97 -12.28 -8.04
C TYR A 202 10.05 -11.34 -8.84
N LEU A 203 10.62 -10.45 -9.66
CA LEU A 203 9.83 -9.53 -10.48
C LEU A 203 8.91 -10.27 -11.46
N LYS A 204 9.38 -11.34 -12.09
CA LYS A 204 8.55 -12.19 -12.97
C LYS A 204 7.36 -12.80 -12.22
N TRP A 205 7.57 -13.27 -10.99
CA TRP A 205 6.48 -13.79 -10.17
C TRP A 205 5.49 -12.71 -9.78
N GLN A 206 5.95 -11.49 -9.49
CA GLN A 206 5.08 -10.36 -9.18
C GLN A 206 4.23 -9.93 -10.39
N ALA A 207 4.80 -9.86 -11.59
CA ALA A 207 4.05 -9.56 -12.80
C ALA A 207 2.93 -10.59 -13.04
N GLN A 208 3.24 -11.88 -12.90
CA GLN A 208 2.25 -12.94 -13.06
C GLN A 208 1.19 -12.96 -11.97
N ALA A 209 1.58 -12.68 -10.71
CA ALA A 209 0.65 -12.60 -9.59
C ALA A 209 -0.36 -11.44 -9.78
N LEU A 210 0.08 -10.33 -10.34
CA LEU A 210 -0.80 -9.20 -10.68
C LEU A 210 -1.81 -9.59 -11.76
N LEU A 211 -1.34 -10.18 -12.88
CA LEU A 211 -2.18 -10.54 -14.03
C LEU A 211 -3.18 -11.66 -13.72
N GLN A 212 -2.81 -12.61 -12.86
CA GLN A 212 -3.70 -13.72 -12.51
C GLN A 212 -4.65 -13.39 -11.35
N ASN A 213 -4.37 -12.33 -10.60
CA ASN A 213 -5.14 -11.91 -9.42
C ASN A 213 -5.45 -13.06 -8.46
N ASN A 214 -4.51 -13.99 -8.30
CA ASN A 214 -4.68 -15.25 -7.58
C ASN A 214 -3.83 -15.25 -6.31
N VAL A 215 -4.45 -15.59 -5.17
CA VAL A 215 -3.77 -15.64 -3.85
C VAL A 215 -2.59 -16.61 -3.84
N GLU A 216 -2.69 -17.73 -4.56
CA GLU A 216 -1.59 -18.70 -4.61
C GLU A 216 -0.37 -18.14 -5.34
N MET A 217 -0.58 -17.34 -6.37
CA MET A 217 0.50 -16.67 -7.11
C MET A 217 1.16 -15.59 -6.25
N ASP A 218 0.38 -14.82 -5.46
CA ASP A 218 0.96 -13.89 -4.48
C ASP A 218 1.85 -14.63 -3.47
N ILE A 219 1.39 -15.78 -2.96
CA ILE A 219 2.18 -16.60 -2.03
C ILE A 219 3.49 -17.08 -2.67
N LEU A 220 3.48 -17.44 -3.96
CA LEU A 220 4.69 -17.82 -4.68
C LEU A 220 5.64 -16.62 -4.87
N ALA A 221 5.12 -15.46 -5.23
CA ALA A 221 5.90 -14.22 -5.31
C ALA A 221 6.51 -13.85 -3.96
N ASP A 222 5.74 -13.88 -2.88
CA ASP A 222 6.20 -13.65 -1.52
C ASP A 222 7.30 -14.63 -1.10
N LYS A 223 7.21 -15.89 -1.50
CA LYS A 223 8.24 -16.90 -1.25
C LYS A 223 9.57 -16.56 -1.91
N HIS A 224 9.56 -15.94 -3.08
CA HIS A 224 10.77 -15.43 -3.72
C HIS A 224 11.26 -14.17 -3.00
N TRP A 225 10.36 -13.25 -2.68
CA TRP A 225 10.68 -12.00 -1.99
C TRP A 225 11.37 -12.20 -0.64
N VAL A 226 10.85 -13.07 0.23
CA VAL A 226 11.41 -13.31 1.58
C VAL A 226 12.82 -13.92 1.55
N LYS A 227 13.24 -14.51 0.43
CA LYS A 227 14.57 -15.10 0.27
C LYS A 227 15.62 -14.12 -0.23
N MET A 228 15.20 -12.99 -0.79
CA MET A 228 16.13 -12.03 -1.36
C MET A 228 17.03 -11.41 -0.27
N GLN A 229 18.32 -11.46 -0.52
CA GLN A 229 19.33 -10.79 0.28
C GLN A 229 20.43 -10.28 -0.66
N ASN A 230 21.03 -9.14 -0.33
CA ASN A 230 22.09 -8.50 -1.12
C ASN A 230 21.67 -8.00 -2.52
N THR A 231 20.37 -7.82 -2.76
CA THR A 231 19.87 -7.15 -3.97
C THR A 231 20.22 -5.67 -3.94
N SER A 232 20.30 -5.03 -5.11
CA SER A 232 20.53 -3.57 -5.21
C SER A 232 19.24 -2.77 -5.12
N LEU A 233 18.13 -3.38 -5.54
CA LEU A 233 16.82 -2.77 -5.56
C LEU A 233 15.84 -3.53 -4.65
N GLU A 234 14.83 -2.81 -4.19
CA GLU A 234 13.69 -3.33 -3.45
C GLU A 234 12.38 -2.94 -4.15
N PHE A 235 11.48 -3.90 -4.25
CA PHE A 235 10.18 -3.72 -4.88
C PHE A 235 9.13 -4.54 -4.12
N THR A 236 7.92 -4.00 -3.98
CA THR A 236 6.81 -4.73 -3.37
C THR A 236 5.49 -4.21 -3.91
N ILE A 237 4.59 -5.11 -4.30
CA ILE A 237 3.17 -4.81 -4.48
C ILE A 237 2.46 -5.17 -3.19
N SER A 238 1.74 -4.20 -2.59
CA SER A 238 0.88 -4.45 -1.43
C SER A 238 -0.56 -4.71 -1.84
N ARG A 239 -1.24 -5.47 -0.99
CA ARG A 239 -2.69 -5.69 -1.02
C ARG A 239 -3.18 -5.54 0.41
N GLU A 240 -3.59 -4.32 0.78
CA GLU A 240 -4.01 -3.98 2.15
C GLU A 240 -5.52 -3.71 2.19
N ASN A 241 -6.19 -4.22 3.17
CA ASN A 241 -7.66 -4.20 3.23
C ASN A 241 -8.25 -3.28 4.32
N TYR A 242 -7.48 -2.31 4.79
CA TYR A 242 -7.89 -1.40 5.86
C TYR A 242 -8.91 -0.34 5.41
N ASN A 243 -9.03 -0.09 4.11
CA ASN A 243 -9.82 1.01 3.55
C ASN A 243 -11.30 0.66 3.45
N ASP A 244 -11.61 -0.57 3.09
CA ASP A 244 -13.00 -1.06 2.99
C ASP A 244 -13.62 -1.20 4.38
N LYS A 245 -14.68 -0.45 4.65
CA LYS A 245 -15.51 -0.56 5.85
C LYS A 245 -16.90 -1.14 5.55
N MET A 246 -17.24 -1.32 4.27
CA MET A 246 -18.51 -1.87 3.84
C MET A 246 -18.57 -3.39 4.05
N THR A 247 -17.59 -4.13 3.53
CA THR A 247 -17.55 -5.59 3.72
C THR A 247 -17.56 -6.00 5.19
N PRO A 248 -16.73 -5.38 6.09
CA PRO A 248 -16.78 -5.72 7.51
C PRO A 248 -18.12 -5.44 8.20
N SER A 249 -18.96 -4.56 7.66
CA SER A 249 -20.26 -4.27 8.26
C SER A 249 -21.16 -5.50 8.38
N VAL A 250 -20.98 -6.50 7.48
CA VAL A 250 -21.77 -7.76 7.51
C VAL A 250 -21.60 -8.53 8.82
N PHE A 251 -20.45 -8.37 9.51
CA PHE A 251 -20.21 -9.04 10.79
C PHE A 251 -21.04 -8.45 11.95
N SER A 252 -21.58 -7.25 11.79
CA SER A 252 -22.52 -6.64 12.74
C SER A 252 -23.93 -7.24 12.63
N ASN A 253 -24.29 -7.84 11.49
CA ASN A 253 -25.58 -8.43 11.22
C ASN A 253 -25.53 -9.95 11.46
N LYS A 254 -25.98 -10.38 12.66
CA LYS A 254 -25.93 -11.79 13.09
C LYS A 254 -26.66 -12.73 12.13
N SER A 255 -27.85 -12.34 11.65
CA SER A 255 -28.63 -13.16 10.73
C SER A 255 -27.93 -13.33 9.39
N LEU A 256 -27.35 -12.26 8.86
CA LEU A 256 -26.63 -12.30 7.60
C LEU A 256 -25.37 -13.18 7.69
N ILE A 257 -24.56 -13.00 8.75
CA ILE A 257 -23.33 -13.80 8.88
C ILE A 257 -23.63 -15.30 9.09
N GLU A 258 -24.71 -15.66 9.78
CA GLU A 258 -25.15 -17.06 9.89
C GLU A 258 -25.55 -17.66 8.54
N ARG A 259 -26.25 -16.90 7.71
CA ARG A 259 -26.61 -17.31 6.34
C ARG A 259 -25.38 -17.52 5.46
N LEU A 260 -24.43 -16.56 5.48
CA LEU A 260 -23.19 -16.64 4.73
C LEU A 260 -22.36 -17.88 5.13
N ARG A 261 -22.28 -18.17 6.43
CA ARG A 261 -21.64 -19.40 6.93
C ARG A 261 -22.34 -20.66 6.46
N GLY A 262 -23.68 -20.64 6.41
CA GLY A 262 -24.50 -21.77 5.92
C GLY A 262 -24.20 -22.13 4.47
N VAL A 263 -23.72 -21.18 3.66
CA VAL A 263 -23.33 -21.38 2.25
C VAL A 263 -21.81 -21.32 2.04
N ASN A 264 -21.00 -21.40 3.11
CA ASN A 264 -19.53 -21.37 3.11
C ASN A 264 -18.91 -20.10 2.50
N ILE A 265 -19.59 -18.97 2.60
CA ILE A 265 -19.02 -17.67 2.22
C ILE A 265 -18.37 -17.02 3.43
N ASN A 266 -17.10 -16.66 3.29
CA ASN A 266 -16.35 -15.88 4.28
C ASN A 266 -16.06 -14.48 3.68
N PRO A 267 -16.73 -13.42 4.17
CA PRO A 267 -16.49 -12.06 3.68
C PRO A 267 -15.05 -11.61 3.93
N VAL A 268 -14.42 -11.06 2.89
CA VAL A 268 -13.06 -10.51 2.96
C VAL A 268 -13.10 -9.06 2.48
N PRO A 269 -12.61 -8.09 3.28
CA PRO A 269 -12.57 -6.70 2.87
C PRO A 269 -11.75 -6.51 1.60
N LYS A 270 -12.10 -5.49 0.80
CA LYS A 270 -11.47 -5.19 -0.49
C LYS A 270 -10.00 -4.82 -0.32
N ASP A 271 -9.16 -5.36 -1.20
CA ASP A 271 -7.73 -5.06 -1.26
C ASP A 271 -7.52 -3.70 -1.93
N MET A 272 -6.93 -2.75 -1.21
CA MET A 272 -6.31 -1.57 -1.79
C MET A 272 -4.90 -1.93 -2.25
N LEU A 273 -4.56 -1.54 -3.46
CA LEU A 273 -3.28 -1.85 -4.09
C LEU A 273 -2.26 -0.72 -3.87
N GLY A 274 -0.99 -1.07 -3.86
CA GLY A 274 0.09 -0.10 -3.78
C GLY A 274 1.42 -0.70 -4.22
N ILE A 275 2.33 0.15 -4.66
CA ILE A 275 3.70 -0.23 -4.99
C ILE A 275 4.68 0.60 -4.17
N ARG A 276 5.71 -0.07 -3.66
CA ARG A 276 6.89 0.53 -3.06
C ARG A 276 8.11 0.15 -3.87
N VAL A 277 8.89 1.16 -4.25
CA VAL A 277 10.18 1.03 -4.95
C VAL A 277 11.27 1.69 -4.14
N GLY A 278 12.42 1.04 -4.01
CA GLY A 278 13.55 1.61 -3.31
C GLY A 278 14.90 1.08 -3.76
N ILE A 279 15.93 1.75 -3.33
CA ILE A 279 17.34 1.37 -3.49
C ILE A 279 17.83 0.82 -2.16
N VAL A 280 18.46 -0.35 -2.17
CA VAL A 280 18.97 -0.97 -0.95
C VAL A 280 20.23 -0.23 -0.48
N ASN A 281 20.16 0.29 0.74
CA ASN A 281 21.31 0.87 1.42
C ASN A 281 22.20 -0.25 1.99
N LYS A 282 23.32 -0.51 1.33
CA LYS A 282 24.24 -1.59 1.71
C LYS A 282 24.85 -1.38 3.09
N GLN A 283 25.19 -0.14 3.46
CA GLN A 283 25.78 0.16 4.77
C GLN A 283 24.78 -0.08 5.91
N GLY A 284 23.55 0.44 5.79
CA GLY A 284 22.50 0.21 6.76
C GLY A 284 22.11 -1.25 6.85
N THR A 285 21.99 -1.94 5.70
CA THR A 285 21.70 -3.38 5.64
C THR A 285 22.77 -4.20 6.39
N ASN A 286 24.05 -3.90 6.18
CA ASN A 286 25.14 -4.59 6.90
C ASN A 286 25.08 -4.34 8.41
N LEU A 287 24.64 -3.17 8.85
CA LEU A 287 24.41 -2.89 10.27
C LEU A 287 23.27 -3.76 10.84
N LEU A 288 22.15 -3.84 10.12
CA LEU A 288 21.01 -4.70 10.51
C LEU A 288 21.39 -6.18 10.61
N LEU A 289 22.21 -6.67 9.69
CA LEU A 289 22.68 -8.07 9.72
C LEU A 289 23.51 -8.36 10.98
N LYS A 290 24.29 -7.42 11.49
CA LYS A 290 24.99 -7.57 12.77
C LYS A 290 24.03 -7.73 13.96
N PHE A 291 22.86 -7.08 13.93
CA PHE A 291 21.82 -7.30 14.94
C PHE A 291 21.18 -8.68 14.78
N LYS A 292 20.95 -9.12 13.56
CA LYS A 292 20.41 -10.46 13.28
C LYS A 292 21.29 -11.55 13.92
N ASP A 293 22.60 -11.45 13.80
CA ASP A 293 23.54 -12.42 14.39
C ASP A 293 23.50 -12.43 15.93
N LYS A 294 23.01 -11.37 16.55
CA LYS A 294 22.84 -11.23 18.01
C LYS A 294 21.41 -11.52 18.50
N MET A 295 20.48 -11.77 17.60
CA MET A 295 19.06 -11.93 17.98
C MET A 295 18.84 -13.03 19.02
N ARG A 296 19.53 -14.16 18.91
CA ARG A 296 19.44 -15.25 19.91
C ARG A 296 19.87 -14.77 21.32
N GLU A 297 20.99 -14.06 21.40
CA GLU A 297 21.46 -13.52 22.67
C GLU A 297 20.49 -12.50 23.26
N LEU A 298 19.90 -11.65 22.39
CA LEU A 298 18.90 -10.65 22.79
C LEU A 298 17.61 -11.31 23.29
N VAL A 299 17.08 -12.31 22.56
CA VAL A 299 15.88 -13.05 22.98
C VAL A 299 16.08 -13.72 24.33
N ASN A 300 17.24 -14.35 24.58
CA ASN A 300 17.54 -15.00 25.86
C ASN A 300 17.66 -14.00 27.03
N LYS A 301 17.89 -12.72 26.75
CA LYS A 301 17.95 -11.64 27.76
C LYS A 301 16.60 -10.92 27.95
N MET A 302 15.57 -11.26 27.17
CA MET A 302 14.24 -10.67 27.33
C MET A 302 13.62 -11.11 28.65
N PRO A 303 12.84 -10.23 29.32
CA PRO A 303 12.05 -10.64 30.49
C PRO A 303 11.16 -11.83 30.15
N CYS A 304 11.11 -12.83 31.05
CA CYS A 304 10.31 -14.04 30.87
C CYS A 304 10.70 -14.90 29.65
N SER A 305 11.95 -14.82 29.20
CA SER A 305 12.45 -15.59 28.04
C SER A 305 12.19 -17.10 28.18
N GLU A 306 12.26 -17.66 29.40
CA GLU A 306 11.93 -19.04 29.69
C GLU A 306 10.47 -19.44 29.42
N LEU A 307 9.53 -18.49 29.41
CA LEU A 307 8.12 -18.74 29.10
C LEU A 307 7.86 -18.75 27.60
N TYR A 308 8.75 -18.17 26.83
CA TYR A 308 8.66 -18.00 25.39
C TYR A 308 9.83 -18.68 24.67
N GLU A 309 10.23 -19.84 25.16
CA GLU A 309 11.32 -20.61 24.57
C GLU A 309 11.05 -20.89 23.08
N GLN A 310 11.52 -20.01 22.23
CA GLN A 310 11.55 -20.28 20.81
C GLN A 310 12.73 -21.22 20.55
N LYS A 311 12.43 -22.44 20.13
CA LYS A 311 13.43 -23.38 19.60
C LYS A 311 13.96 -22.86 18.28
N ILE A 312 14.81 -21.85 18.34
CA ILE A 312 15.53 -21.34 17.18
C ILE A 312 16.79 -22.20 17.07
N SER A 313 16.76 -23.21 16.21
CA SER A 313 17.95 -23.97 15.89
C SER A 313 18.92 -23.12 15.07
N ASP A 314 20.21 -23.41 15.20
CA ASP A 314 21.25 -22.73 14.42
C ASP A 314 20.99 -22.90 12.91
N GLY A 315 20.85 -21.80 12.21
CA GLY A 315 20.53 -21.77 10.78
C GLY A 315 19.04 -21.61 10.41
N GLU A 316 18.11 -21.60 11.38
CA GLU A 316 16.67 -21.46 11.11
C GLU A 316 16.12 -20.03 11.15
N LEU A 317 16.91 -19.04 11.55
CA LEU A 317 16.54 -17.62 11.37
C LEU A 317 16.63 -17.24 9.90
N LYS A 318 15.58 -17.57 9.15
CA LYS A 318 15.46 -17.31 7.72
C LYS A 318 14.95 -15.90 7.42
N GLN A 319 15.02 -14.99 8.37
CA GLN A 319 14.65 -13.60 8.14
C GLN A 319 15.71 -12.91 7.30
N THR A 320 15.28 -12.30 6.22
CA THR A 320 16.08 -11.32 5.47
C THR A 320 15.80 -9.92 6.00
N MET A 321 16.82 -9.07 6.01
CA MET A 321 16.73 -7.71 6.51
C MET A 321 17.40 -6.77 5.53
N VAL A 322 16.72 -5.70 5.15
CA VAL A 322 17.27 -4.66 4.29
C VAL A 322 16.93 -3.28 4.82
N ASP A 323 17.87 -2.37 4.66
CA ASP A 323 17.67 -0.93 4.84
C ASP A 323 17.52 -0.30 3.45
N VAL A 324 16.46 0.46 3.24
CA VAL A 324 16.03 0.89 1.92
C VAL A 324 15.81 2.39 1.88
N ASP A 325 16.34 3.02 0.86
CA ASP A 325 16.00 4.38 0.45
C ASP A 325 14.82 4.33 -0.51
N ILE A 326 13.68 4.83 -0.08
CA ILE A 326 12.46 4.82 -0.87
C ILE A 326 12.57 5.81 -2.02
N VAL A 327 12.25 5.33 -3.23
CA VAL A 327 12.25 6.13 -4.46
C VAL A 327 10.82 6.45 -4.88
N ALA A 328 9.89 5.50 -4.74
CA ALA A 328 8.49 5.72 -5.03
C ALA A 328 7.60 4.96 -4.03
N LEU A 329 6.52 5.62 -3.64
CA LEU A 329 5.39 5.05 -2.92
C LEU A 329 4.13 5.36 -3.71
N SER A 330 3.27 4.40 -3.90
CA SER A 330 1.99 4.58 -4.59
C SER A 330 0.87 3.82 -3.91
N GLY A 331 -0.36 4.22 -4.21
CA GLY A 331 -1.55 3.55 -3.71
C GLY A 331 -1.60 3.52 -2.19
N ASP A 332 -1.84 2.35 -1.61
CA ASP A 332 -1.94 2.18 -0.15
C ASP A 332 -0.72 2.69 0.60
N TYR A 333 0.47 2.49 0.08
CA TYR A 333 1.69 3.02 0.67
C TYR A 333 1.76 4.55 0.70
N ALA A 334 1.11 5.25 -0.24
CA ALA A 334 1.07 6.71 -0.31
C ALA A 334 -0.05 7.32 0.54
N MET A 335 -1.11 6.57 0.83
CA MET A 335 -2.32 7.09 1.48
C MET A 335 -2.17 7.45 2.96
N CYS A 336 -1.01 7.36 3.55
CA CYS A 336 -0.69 7.78 4.93
C CYS A 336 -1.71 7.38 6.03
N ARG A 337 -2.60 6.43 5.77
CA ARG A 337 -3.72 6.07 6.66
C ARG A 337 -3.29 5.45 7.98
N GLY A 338 -2.11 4.86 7.99
CA GLY A 338 -1.47 4.28 9.17
C GLY A 338 -0.38 5.15 9.79
N GLY A 339 -0.10 6.32 9.22
CA GLY A 339 1.08 7.13 9.50
C GLY A 339 2.27 6.67 8.65
N ILE A 340 3.42 7.32 8.85
CA ILE A 340 4.64 6.99 8.11
C ILE A 340 5.22 5.68 8.67
N THR A 341 5.27 4.65 7.84
CA THR A 341 5.80 3.34 8.21
C THR A 341 7.33 3.37 8.30
N LEU A 342 7.88 3.12 9.49
CA LEU A 342 9.34 3.05 9.71
C LEU A 342 9.96 1.77 9.14
N ALA A 343 9.23 0.68 9.20
CA ALA A 343 9.65 -0.63 8.72
C ALA A 343 8.44 -1.54 8.49
N GLN A 344 8.65 -2.57 7.72
CA GLN A 344 7.65 -3.62 7.47
C GLN A 344 8.28 -4.99 7.72
N ASN A 345 7.52 -5.87 8.36
CA ASN A 345 7.84 -7.28 8.58
C ASN A 345 6.75 -8.12 7.92
N LEU A 346 6.98 -8.56 6.70
CA LEU A 346 6.00 -9.25 5.85
C LEU A 346 6.55 -10.59 5.35
N PRO A 347 5.70 -11.46 4.81
CA PRO A 347 4.24 -11.37 4.72
C PRO A 347 3.55 -11.60 6.07
N ASN A 348 2.36 -11.04 6.25
CA ASN A 348 1.51 -11.30 7.43
C ASN A 348 0.84 -12.68 7.36
N ASN A 349 0.66 -13.19 6.16
CA ASN A 349 0.11 -14.52 5.94
C ASN A 349 1.13 -15.58 6.33
N ASP A 350 0.75 -16.51 7.22
CA ASP A 350 1.62 -17.59 7.67
C ASP A 350 1.81 -18.69 6.61
N LYS A 351 0.98 -18.76 5.57
CA LYS A 351 1.13 -19.77 4.51
C LYS A 351 2.50 -19.73 3.83
N PRO A 352 3.09 -18.56 3.43
CA PRO A 352 4.45 -18.53 2.92
C PRO A 352 5.50 -18.98 3.93
N SER A 353 5.30 -18.72 5.22
CA SER A 353 6.21 -19.17 6.29
C SER A 353 6.07 -20.65 6.60
N LEU A 354 4.89 -21.23 6.40
CA LEU A 354 4.61 -22.66 6.54
C LEU A 354 5.10 -23.48 5.33
N TYR A 355 5.17 -22.90 4.15
CA TYR A 355 5.72 -23.58 2.96
C TYR A 355 7.24 -23.62 3.00
N ARG A 356 7.78 -24.63 3.74
CA ARG A 356 9.16 -25.11 3.71
C ARG A 356 10.23 -24.05 3.45
N GLY A 357 10.55 -23.29 4.45
CA GLY A 357 11.64 -22.34 4.37
C GLY A 357 11.25 -20.96 3.88
N GLY A 358 9.97 -20.64 3.85
CA GLY A 358 9.49 -19.28 3.86
C GLY A 358 9.88 -18.65 5.20
N GLY A 359 10.42 -17.47 5.16
CA GLY A 359 10.70 -16.63 6.31
C GLY A 359 9.85 -15.38 6.22
N ARG A 360 10.24 -14.39 7.02
CA ARG A 360 9.76 -13.02 6.88
C ARG A 360 10.88 -12.15 6.37
N ARG A 361 10.52 -11.07 5.69
CA ARG A 361 11.45 -10.04 5.26
C ARG A 361 11.17 -8.77 6.05
N ASN A 362 12.21 -8.19 6.62
CA ASN A 362 12.16 -6.90 7.28
C ASN A 362 12.74 -5.86 6.34
N VAL A 363 11.92 -4.89 5.96
CA VAL A 363 12.34 -3.75 5.14
C VAL A 363 12.26 -2.50 6.00
N TYR A 364 13.40 -1.85 6.23
CA TYR A 364 13.52 -0.62 7.00
C TYR A 364 13.59 0.56 6.05
N HIS A 365 12.84 1.62 6.32
CA HIS A 365 12.77 2.81 5.50
C HIS A 365 13.69 3.89 6.08
N ARG A 366 14.86 4.05 5.48
CA ARG A 366 15.91 4.97 6.00
C ARG A 366 15.43 6.42 6.05
N GLN A 367 14.74 6.90 5.02
CA GLN A 367 14.30 8.30 4.95
C GLN A 367 13.34 8.68 6.07
N VAL A 368 12.52 7.76 6.53
CA VAL A 368 11.60 8.04 7.64
C VAL A 368 12.35 8.36 8.92
N ARG A 369 13.54 7.77 9.10
CA ARG A 369 14.45 8.09 10.21
C ARG A 369 15.01 9.51 10.12
N PHE A 370 15.12 10.05 8.91
CA PHE A 370 15.70 11.37 8.63
C PHE A 370 14.67 12.44 8.22
N ALA A 371 13.42 12.05 7.89
CA ALA A 371 12.33 12.98 7.55
C ALA A 371 12.00 13.98 8.66
N GLY A 372 12.74 13.93 9.75
CA GLY A 372 12.59 14.72 10.92
C GLY A 372 13.69 15.74 11.17
N ASP A 373 14.30 16.32 10.15
CA ASP A 373 15.33 17.33 10.33
C ASP A 373 14.81 18.73 10.75
N SER A 374 13.48 18.90 10.90
CA SER A 374 12.99 20.02 11.67
C SER A 374 13.27 19.77 13.16
N GLU A 375 13.69 20.79 13.91
CA GLU A 375 13.99 20.67 15.37
C GLU A 375 12.84 20.01 16.16
N LYS A 376 11.61 20.15 15.69
CA LYS A 376 10.41 19.58 16.30
C LYS A 376 10.34 18.05 16.17
N THR A 377 10.80 17.50 15.05
CA THR A 377 10.81 16.05 14.79
C THR A 377 12.06 15.39 15.36
N LYS A 378 13.21 16.11 15.45
CA LYS A 378 14.39 15.67 16.21
C LYS A 378 14.02 15.38 17.67
N LYS A 379 13.23 16.24 18.30
CA LYS A 379 12.73 16.02 19.68
C LYS A 379 11.84 14.80 19.83
N ILE A 380 10.97 14.51 18.85
CA ILE A 380 10.08 13.34 18.88
C ILE A 380 10.90 12.05 18.65
N LEU A 381 11.82 12.02 17.71
CA LEU A 381 12.69 10.86 17.46
C LEU A 381 13.66 10.59 18.62
N ILE A 382 14.24 11.62 19.22
CA ILE A 382 15.08 11.47 20.41
C ILE A 382 14.28 10.94 21.59
N ASN A 383 13.04 11.39 21.80
CA ASN A 383 12.19 10.90 22.88
C ASN A 383 11.71 9.45 22.64
N ILE A 384 11.57 9.01 21.39
CA ILE A 384 11.25 7.61 21.06
C ILE A 384 12.48 6.72 21.24
N ILE A 385 13.65 7.16 20.85
CA ILE A 385 14.92 6.40 21.01
C ILE A 385 15.31 6.26 22.48
N LEU A 386 15.04 7.27 23.31
CA LEU A 386 15.36 7.23 24.75
C LEU A 386 14.32 6.48 25.62
N LYS A 387 13.20 6.04 25.05
CA LYS A 387 12.18 5.24 25.76
C LYS A 387 12.28 3.74 25.48
N PHE A 388 13.20 3.32 24.64
CA PHE A 388 13.58 1.93 24.41
C PHE A 388 15.02 1.70 24.89
#